data_19dd3129c7c234c0a441003062724e02
#
_entry.id   19dd3129c7c234c0a441003062724e02
#
_cell.length_a   1.000
_cell.length_b   1.000
_cell.length_c   1.000
_cell.angle_alpha   90.00
_cell.angle_beta   90.00
_cell.angle_gamma   90.00
#
_symmetry.space_group_name_H-M   'P 1'
#
loop_
_entity.id
_entity.type
_entity.pdbx_description
1 polymer ?
#
loop_
_entity_poly.entity_id
_entity_poly.type
_entity_poly.pdbx_seq_one_letter_code
_entity_poly.pdbx_strand_id
1 'polypeptide(L)'
;GSKYPVSVATGVNTLFNGLLNNEQFRQIDFSTMRVSLGGGMAVQKPVAERWKTVTKSPLLQAYGLTETSPAATINPLDMKEFNGSIGLPISSTIITIRDDDGTALPQGQSGEICVEGPQVMRCYWNRPDETEKVMLPGQVLRTGDIGYMDARGFVYIEDRKKDMILVSGFNVYPNEVEGVAVTHPGVLEVAAVAQPDER
;
A
#
# COMPACT_ATOMS: atom_id res chain seq x y z
N GLY A 1 -23.63 22.96 -3.25
CA GLY A 1 -23.60 21.62 -3.81
C GLY A 1 -22.67 21.55 -5.00
N SER A 2 -22.03 20.41 -5.21
CA SER A 2 -21.20 20.18 -6.38
C SER A 2 -22.01 20.35 -7.66
N LYS A 3 -21.47 21.08 -8.64
CA LYS A 3 -22.11 21.23 -9.97
C LYS A 3 -22.23 19.87 -10.70
N TYR A 4 -21.37 18.92 -10.32
CA TYR A 4 -21.35 17.57 -10.89
C TYR A 4 -21.36 16.53 -9.76
N PRO A 5 -22.09 15.40 -9.94
CA PRO A 5 -22.08 14.33 -8.97
C PRO A 5 -20.68 13.65 -8.90
N VAL A 6 -20.24 13.37 -7.67
CA VAL A 6 -18.97 12.66 -7.45
C VAL A 6 -19.25 11.17 -7.41
N SER A 7 -18.72 10.41 -8.37
CA SER A 7 -18.92 8.96 -8.44
C SER A 7 -17.66 8.15 -8.14
N VAL A 8 -16.48 8.73 -8.32
CA VAL A 8 -15.18 8.10 -8.04
C VAL A 8 -14.29 9.12 -7.36
N ALA A 9 -13.58 8.71 -6.31
CA ALA A 9 -12.55 9.49 -5.66
C ALA A 9 -11.26 8.66 -5.58
N THR A 10 -10.15 9.19 -6.08
CA THR A 10 -8.84 8.56 -5.96
C THR A 10 -7.86 9.53 -5.31
N GLY A 11 -6.93 9.00 -4.53
CA GLY A 11 -5.93 9.86 -3.88
C GLY A 11 -5.02 9.10 -2.94
N VAL A 12 -4.21 9.85 -2.22
CA VAL A 12 -3.32 9.37 -1.17
C VAL A 12 -3.94 9.58 0.21
N ASN A 13 -3.45 8.89 1.23
CA ASN A 13 -3.97 8.99 2.61
C ASN A 13 -4.07 10.43 3.12
N THR A 14 -3.06 11.27 2.87
CA THR A 14 -3.03 12.67 3.29
C THR A 14 -4.12 13.51 2.63
N LEU A 15 -4.46 13.25 1.36
CA LEU A 15 -5.57 13.92 0.68
C LEU A 15 -6.91 13.57 1.35
N PHE A 16 -7.16 12.29 1.61
CA PHE A 16 -8.39 11.86 2.27
C PHE A 16 -8.53 12.43 3.66
N ASN A 17 -7.44 12.43 4.45
CA ASN A 17 -7.42 13.04 5.78
C ASN A 17 -7.67 14.56 5.71
N GLY A 18 -7.04 15.27 4.77
CA GLY A 18 -7.25 16.70 4.55
C GLY A 18 -8.70 17.04 4.20
N LEU A 19 -9.32 16.25 3.30
CA LEU A 19 -10.74 16.42 2.94
C LEU A 19 -11.66 16.19 4.16
N LEU A 20 -11.41 15.14 4.94
CA LEU A 20 -12.18 14.82 6.15
C LEU A 20 -12.09 15.89 7.25
N ASN A 21 -11.03 16.67 7.27
CA ASN A 21 -10.85 17.80 8.20
C ASN A 21 -11.50 19.09 7.71
N ASN A 22 -11.99 19.13 6.46
CA ASN A 22 -12.71 20.28 5.92
C ASN A 22 -14.22 20.15 6.21
N GLU A 23 -14.79 21.13 6.91
CA GLU A 23 -16.22 21.14 7.27
C GLU A 23 -17.15 21.14 6.04
N GLN A 24 -16.75 21.83 4.96
CA GLN A 24 -17.55 21.89 3.74
C GLN A 24 -17.59 20.54 3.02
N PHE A 25 -16.56 19.71 3.16
CA PHE A 25 -16.53 18.37 2.58
C PHE A 25 -17.66 17.50 3.12
N ARG A 26 -17.99 17.60 4.40
CA ARG A 26 -19.07 16.83 5.04
C ARG A 26 -20.47 17.23 4.53
N GLN A 27 -20.62 18.37 3.86
CA GLN A 27 -21.87 18.87 3.31
C GLN A 27 -22.11 18.40 1.86
N ILE A 28 -21.15 17.71 1.26
CA ILE A 28 -21.25 17.17 -0.10
C ILE A 28 -22.19 15.96 -0.09
N ASP A 29 -23.06 15.90 -1.10
CA ASP A 29 -23.87 14.72 -1.37
C ASP A 29 -23.02 13.62 -2.02
N PHE A 30 -22.81 12.53 -1.30
CA PHE A 30 -22.05 11.34 -1.75
C PHE A 30 -22.97 10.21 -2.23
N SER A 31 -24.25 10.43 -2.42
CA SER A 31 -25.21 9.38 -2.84
C SER A 31 -24.85 8.69 -4.16
N THR A 32 -24.07 9.37 -5.01
CA THR A 32 -23.57 8.84 -6.28
C THR A 32 -22.18 8.20 -6.20
N MET A 33 -21.54 8.23 -5.02
CA MET A 33 -20.20 7.65 -4.82
C MET A 33 -20.23 6.13 -4.99
N ARG A 34 -19.45 5.63 -5.93
CA ARG A 34 -19.33 4.20 -6.23
C ARG A 34 -18.03 3.60 -5.76
N VAL A 35 -16.94 4.34 -5.91
CA VAL A 35 -15.59 3.87 -5.61
C VAL A 35 -14.77 4.98 -4.98
N SER A 36 -14.12 4.65 -3.87
CA SER A 36 -13.08 5.47 -3.26
C SER A 36 -11.82 4.62 -3.18
N LEU A 37 -10.73 5.08 -3.78
CA LEU A 37 -9.51 4.30 -3.95
C LEU A 37 -8.29 5.07 -3.46
N GLY A 38 -7.63 4.55 -2.42
CA GLY A 38 -6.36 5.03 -1.91
C GLY A 38 -5.19 4.25 -2.52
N GLY A 39 -4.14 4.97 -2.90
CA GLY A 39 -2.91 4.37 -3.44
C GLY A 39 -1.73 5.32 -3.31
N GLY A 40 -0.52 4.82 -3.66
CA GLY A 40 0.71 5.60 -3.58
C GLY A 40 1.33 5.71 -2.19
N MET A 41 0.56 5.46 -1.14
CA MET A 41 1.02 5.27 0.25
C MET A 41 -0.05 4.50 1.03
N ALA A 42 0.34 3.91 2.17
CA ALA A 42 -0.57 3.16 3.01
C ALA A 42 -1.77 4.02 3.47
N VAL A 43 -2.96 3.46 3.38
CA VAL A 43 -4.17 4.07 3.94
C VAL A 43 -4.26 3.69 5.41
N GLN A 44 -4.33 4.68 6.27
CA GLN A 44 -4.47 4.46 7.70
C GLN A 44 -5.92 4.08 8.06
N LYS A 45 -6.07 3.07 8.92
CA LYS A 45 -7.38 2.59 9.37
C LYS A 45 -8.30 3.69 9.90
N PRO A 46 -7.87 4.63 10.76
CA PRO A 46 -8.72 5.71 11.23
C PRO A 46 -9.24 6.62 10.10
N VAL A 47 -8.42 6.84 9.07
CA VAL A 47 -8.83 7.63 7.89
C VAL A 47 -9.88 6.87 7.08
N ALA A 48 -9.67 5.57 6.85
CA ALA A 48 -10.62 4.72 6.12
C ALA A 48 -11.99 4.63 6.83
N GLU A 49 -12.01 4.48 8.15
CA GLU A 49 -13.23 4.42 8.96
C GLU A 49 -14.00 5.75 8.94
N ARG A 50 -13.30 6.87 9.12
CA ARG A 50 -13.89 8.21 9.00
C ARG A 50 -14.43 8.49 7.60
N TRP A 51 -13.68 8.08 6.56
CA TRP A 51 -14.11 8.22 5.17
C TRP A 51 -15.42 7.49 4.91
N LYS A 52 -15.49 6.22 5.32
CA LYS A 52 -16.71 5.41 5.21
C LYS A 52 -17.89 6.03 5.97
N THR A 53 -17.62 6.60 7.15
CA THR A 53 -18.66 7.26 7.96
C THR A 53 -19.25 8.47 7.24
N VAL A 54 -18.41 9.28 6.59
CA VAL A 54 -18.84 10.52 5.89
C VAL A 54 -19.46 10.21 4.53
N THR A 55 -18.80 9.40 3.70
CA THR A 55 -19.17 9.18 2.30
C THR A 55 -20.10 7.99 2.09
N LYS A 56 -20.26 7.11 3.09
CA LYS A 56 -20.95 5.81 3.02
C LYS A 56 -20.30 4.82 2.04
N SER A 57 -19.16 5.17 1.46
CA SER A 57 -18.35 4.34 0.56
C SER A 57 -17.06 3.88 1.28
N PRO A 58 -16.69 2.59 1.24
CA PRO A 58 -15.42 2.15 1.80
C PRO A 58 -14.25 2.79 1.05
N LEU A 59 -13.16 3.05 1.76
CA LEU A 59 -11.90 3.45 1.14
C LEU A 59 -11.09 2.20 0.84
N LEU A 60 -11.07 1.81 -0.42
CA LEU A 60 -10.32 0.66 -0.93
C LEU A 60 -8.86 1.03 -1.14
N GLN A 61 -7.98 0.04 -1.14
CA GLN A 61 -6.57 0.24 -1.45
C GLN A 61 -6.21 -0.35 -2.81
N ALA A 62 -5.31 0.33 -3.51
CA ALA A 62 -4.58 -0.19 -4.66
C ALA A 62 -3.09 0.03 -4.42
N TYR A 63 -2.29 -0.92 -4.87
CA TYR A 63 -0.85 -0.87 -4.79
C TYR A 63 -0.23 -1.04 -6.17
N GLY A 64 0.90 -0.37 -6.32
CA GLY A 64 1.76 -0.49 -7.47
C GLY A 64 2.82 0.61 -7.47
N LEU A 65 3.68 0.54 -8.45
CA LEU A 65 4.82 1.40 -8.64
C LEU A 65 4.81 1.94 -10.07
N THR A 66 5.65 2.91 -10.36
CA THR A 66 5.90 3.37 -11.73
C THR A 66 6.33 2.19 -12.62
N GLU A 67 7.11 1.30 -12.05
CA GLU A 67 7.62 0.06 -12.65
C GLU A 67 6.53 -0.97 -12.99
N THR A 68 5.31 -0.80 -12.45
CA THR A 68 4.14 -1.67 -12.72
C THR A 68 3.01 -0.97 -13.48
N SER A 69 3.20 0.22 -14.03
CA SER A 69 2.39 0.99 -14.98
C SER A 69 0.89 1.18 -14.66
N PRO A 70 0.46 1.67 -13.51
CA PRO A 70 1.09 1.75 -12.20
C PRO A 70 0.64 0.63 -11.26
N ALA A 71 -0.35 -0.20 -11.60
CA ALA A 71 -1.05 -1.08 -10.67
C ALA A 71 -0.54 -2.52 -10.68
N ALA A 72 -0.43 -3.11 -9.49
CA ALA A 72 -0.14 -4.53 -9.30
C ALA A 72 -1.26 -5.26 -8.53
N THR A 73 -1.84 -4.61 -7.51
CA THR A 73 -2.96 -5.16 -6.75
C THR A 73 -4.04 -4.10 -6.50
N ILE A 74 -5.27 -4.55 -6.23
CA ILE A 74 -6.40 -3.72 -5.86
C ILE A 74 -7.34 -4.50 -4.94
N ASN A 75 -7.94 -3.83 -3.95
CA ASN A 75 -9.03 -4.43 -3.18
C ASN A 75 -10.25 -4.67 -4.09
N PRO A 76 -10.99 -5.78 -3.90
CA PRO A 76 -12.24 -6.02 -4.59
C PRO A 76 -13.21 -4.85 -4.43
N LEU A 77 -13.85 -4.41 -5.53
CA LEU A 77 -14.72 -3.23 -5.52
C LEU A 77 -16.00 -3.42 -4.70
N ASP A 78 -16.40 -4.65 -4.43
CA ASP A 78 -17.56 -5.01 -3.62
C ASP A 78 -17.23 -5.17 -2.13
N MET A 79 -15.96 -4.98 -1.75
CA MET A 79 -15.51 -5.05 -0.35
C MET A 79 -16.19 -3.95 0.47
N LYS A 80 -16.69 -4.31 1.66
CA LYS A 80 -17.47 -3.42 2.51
C LYS A 80 -16.67 -2.81 3.66
N GLU A 81 -15.59 -3.46 4.05
CA GLU A 81 -14.79 -3.08 5.21
C GLU A 81 -13.31 -2.94 4.83
N PHE A 82 -12.65 -1.99 5.45
CA PHE A 82 -11.20 -1.86 5.37
C PHE A 82 -10.54 -3.03 6.10
N ASN A 83 -9.70 -3.78 5.41
CA ASN A 83 -9.01 -4.95 5.96
C ASN A 83 -7.50 -4.76 6.11
N GLY A 84 -6.95 -3.59 5.75
CA GLY A 84 -5.53 -3.29 5.81
C GLY A 84 -4.70 -3.85 4.65
N SER A 85 -5.27 -4.73 3.79
CA SER A 85 -4.55 -5.27 2.65
C SER A 85 -4.45 -4.26 1.51
N ILE A 86 -3.41 -4.40 0.69
CA ILE A 86 -3.28 -3.70 -0.58
C ILE A 86 -4.05 -4.39 -1.72
N GLY A 87 -4.80 -5.45 -1.41
CA GLY A 87 -5.73 -6.12 -2.32
C GLY A 87 -5.23 -7.44 -2.88
N LEU A 88 -5.91 -7.85 -3.94
CA LEU A 88 -5.60 -9.03 -4.75
C LEU A 88 -4.84 -8.63 -6.01
N PRO A 89 -4.03 -9.51 -6.60
CA PRO A 89 -3.40 -9.26 -7.91
C PRO A 89 -4.45 -8.88 -8.96
N ILE A 90 -4.13 -7.87 -9.78
CA ILE A 90 -4.98 -7.52 -10.93
C ILE A 90 -4.87 -8.60 -12.03
N SER A 91 -5.73 -8.51 -13.03
CA SER A 91 -5.75 -9.48 -14.14
C SER A 91 -4.37 -9.68 -14.78
N SER A 92 -4.01 -10.93 -15.05
CA SER A 92 -2.72 -11.32 -15.67
C SER A 92 -1.48 -10.95 -14.84
N THR A 93 -1.64 -10.72 -13.54
CA THR A 93 -0.55 -10.38 -12.61
C THR A 93 -0.35 -11.49 -11.61
N ILE A 94 0.89 -11.86 -11.37
CA ILE A 94 1.30 -12.80 -10.34
C ILE A 94 2.08 -12.05 -9.28
N ILE A 95 1.68 -12.19 -8.03
CA ILE A 95 2.42 -11.70 -6.86
C ILE A 95 3.03 -12.92 -6.17
N THR A 96 4.32 -12.84 -5.88
CA THR A 96 5.03 -13.81 -5.05
C THR A 96 5.75 -13.09 -3.94
N ILE A 97 5.84 -13.74 -2.78
CA ILE A 97 6.66 -13.27 -1.66
C ILE A 97 7.95 -14.08 -1.71
N ARG A 98 9.10 -13.42 -1.72
CA ARG A 98 10.41 -14.06 -1.91
C ARG A 98 11.40 -13.64 -0.84
N ASP A 99 12.35 -14.54 -0.56
CA ASP A 99 13.51 -14.25 0.27
C ASP A 99 14.59 -13.45 -0.49
N ASP A 100 15.70 -13.19 0.19
CA ASP A 100 16.83 -12.45 -0.38
C ASP A 100 17.48 -13.18 -1.57
N ASP A 101 17.44 -14.50 -1.58
CA ASP A 101 17.97 -15.33 -2.67
C ASP A 101 17.00 -15.42 -3.87
N GLY A 102 15.79 -14.85 -3.75
CA GLY A 102 14.76 -14.86 -4.78
C GLY A 102 13.91 -16.13 -4.78
N THR A 103 14.02 -16.98 -3.74
CA THR A 103 13.18 -18.18 -3.60
C THR A 103 11.79 -17.79 -3.09
N ALA A 104 10.73 -18.35 -3.70
CA ALA A 104 9.37 -18.08 -3.27
C ALA A 104 9.10 -18.68 -1.88
N LEU A 105 8.52 -17.88 -1.01
CA LEU A 105 8.14 -18.25 0.35
C LEU A 105 6.70 -18.78 0.39
N PRO A 106 6.37 -19.67 1.33
CA PRO A 106 5.00 -20.10 1.60
C PRO A 106 4.09 -18.94 2.01
N GLN A 107 2.78 -19.12 1.79
CA GLN A 107 1.77 -18.16 2.27
C GLN A 107 1.89 -17.89 3.77
N GLY A 108 1.70 -16.63 4.15
CA GLY A 108 1.79 -16.15 5.53
C GLY A 108 3.21 -15.86 6.02
N GLN A 109 4.24 -16.19 5.25
CA GLN A 109 5.60 -15.78 5.57
C GLN A 109 5.91 -14.40 4.99
N SER A 110 6.63 -13.60 5.76
CA SER A 110 7.10 -12.27 5.36
C SER A 110 8.33 -12.38 4.47
N GLY A 111 8.39 -11.56 3.44
CA GLY A 111 9.49 -11.44 2.50
C GLY A 111 9.26 -10.31 1.51
N GLU A 112 10.12 -10.20 0.51
CA GLU A 112 9.98 -9.16 -0.52
C GLU A 112 8.84 -9.47 -1.48
N ILE A 113 7.95 -8.50 -1.68
CA ILE A 113 6.86 -8.57 -2.66
C ILE A 113 7.49 -8.51 -4.05
N CYS A 114 7.23 -9.52 -4.88
CA CYS A 114 7.69 -9.58 -6.26
C CYS A 114 6.51 -9.66 -7.22
N VAL A 115 6.62 -8.95 -8.34
CA VAL A 115 5.53 -8.78 -9.32
C VAL A 115 5.96 -9.33 -10.69
N GLU A 116 5.11 -10.17 -11.27
CA GLU A 116 5.20 -10.62 -12.66
C GLU A 116 3.91 -10.26 -13.38
N GLY A 117 4.00 -9.68 -14.57
CA GLY A 117 2.81 -9.31 -15.34
C GLY A 117 3.15 -8.45 -16.56
N PRO A 118 2.19 -8.30 -17.48
CA PRO A 118 2.40 -7.57 -18.73
C PRO A 118 2.66 -6.06 -18.52
N GLN A 119 2.26 -5.51 -17.37
CA GLN A 119 2.46 -4.11 -17.02
C GLN A 119 3.82 -3.83 -16.37
N VAL A 120 4.60 -4.87 -16.04
CA VAL A 120 5.95 -4.71 -15.47
C VAL A 120 6.88 -4.10 -16.53
N MET A 121 7.62 -3.08 -16.14
CA MET A 121 8.60 -2.41 -17.00
C MET A 121 9.62 -3.41 -17.58
N ARG A 122 10.15 -3.13 -18.75
CA ARG A 122 11.25 -3.93 -19.31
C ARG A 122 12.58 -3.63 -18.63
N CYS A 123 12.88 -2.36 -18.38
CA CYS A 123 14.14 -1.91 -17.81
C CYS A 123 14.04 -0.44 -17.38
N TYR A 124 14.99 0.03 -16.61
CA TYR A 124 15.28 1.45 -16.46
C TYR A 124 16.06 1.97 -17.68
N TRP A 125 15.61 3.10 -18.24
CA TRP A 125 16.24 3.68 -19.43
C TRP A 125 17.71 4.04 -19.18
N ASN A 126 18.61 3.52 -20.00
CA ASN A 126 20.06 3.70 -19.90
C ASN A 126 20.68 3.32 -18.54
N ARG A 127 19.99 2.45 -17.77
CA ARG A 127 20.47 1.99 -16.46
C ARG A 127 20.36 0.47 -16.34
N PRO A 128 21.16 -0.28 -17.14
CA PRO A 128 21.16 -1.73 -17.02
C PRO A 128 21.61 -2.23 -15.64
N ASP A 129 22.55 -1.53 -15.02
CA ASP A 129 23.04 -1.77 -13.67
C ASP A 129 21.94 -1.73 -12.60
N GLU A 130 21.01 -0.77 -12.69
CA GLU A 130 19.89 -0.68 -11.76
C GLU A 130 18.79 -1.68 -12.11
N THR A 131 18.61 -1.96 -13.40
CA THR A 131 17.63 -2.96 -13.84
C THR A 131 17.99 -4.35 -13.33
N GLU A 132 19.27 -4.74 -13.40
CA GLU A 132 19.76 -6.04 -12.92
C GLU A 132 19.53 -6.23 -11.41
N LYS A 133 19.58 -5.18 -10.62
CA LYS A 133 19.33 -5.23 -9.15
C LYS A 133 17.89 -5.57 -8.80
N VAL A 134 16.93 -5.17 -9.65
CA VAL A 134 15.51 -5.29 -9.33
C VAL A 134 14.77 -6.31 -10.19
N MET A 135 15.38 -6.83 -11.25
CA MET A 135 14.74 -7.74 -12.19
C MET A 135 15.31 -9.15 -12.05
N LEU A 136 14.50 -10.06 -11.55
CA LEU A 136 14.83 -11.49 -11.49
C LEU A 136 14.58 -12.16 -12.87
N PRO A 137 15.14 -13.36 -13.11
CA PRO A 137 14.85 -14.15 -14.30
C PRO A 137 13.34 -14.33 -14.50
N GLY A 138 12.88 -14.25 -15.75
CA GLY A 138 11.46 -14.35 -16.10
C GLY A 138 10.69 -13.03 -16.02
N GLN A 139 11.36 -11.89 -15.96
CA GLN A 139 10.75 -10.54 -15.83
C GLN A 139 9.95 -10.37 -14.53
N VAL A 140 10.46 -10.92 -13.45
CA VAL A 140 9.88 -10.76 -12.11
C VAL A 140 10.55 -9.56 -11.43
N LEU A 141 9.76 -8.54 -11.16
CA LEU A 141 10.21 -7.30 -10.50
C LEU A 141 10.27 -7.48 -8.98
N ARG A 142 11.41 -7.19 -8.39
CA ARG A 142 11.57 -6.96 -6.95
C ARG A 142 11.12 -5.55 -6.62
N THR A 143 10.14 -5.40 -5.76
CA THR A 143 9.56 -4.06 -5.47
C THR A 143 10.33 -3.27 -4.43
N GLY A 144 11.12 -3.95 -3.62
CA GLY A 144 11.74 -3.36 -2.43
C GLY A 144 10.77 -3.17 -1.26
N ASP A 145 9.54 -3.62 -1.38
CA ASP A 145 8.55 -3.61 -0.31
C ASP A 145 8.47 -5.00 0.33
N ILE A 146 8.45 -5.04 1.66
CA ILE A 146 8.33 -6.26 2.46
C ILE A 146 6.88 -6.46 2.85
N GLY A 147 6.42 -7.70 2.79
CA GLY A 147 5.05 -8.04 3.14
C GLY A 147 4.77 -9.52 3.06
N TYR A 148 3.53 -9.89 3.16
CA TYR A 148 3.07 -11.27 3.08
C TYR A 148 1.75 -11.40 2.32
N MET A 149 1.41 -12.64 1.96
CA MET A 149 0.13 -12.99 1.33
C MET A 149 -0.63 -13.92 2.27
N ASP A 150 -1.91 -13.60 2.56
CA ASP A 150 -2.76 -14.46 3.38
C ASP A 150 -3.31 -15.66 2.57
N ALA A 151 -3.97 -16.60 3.27
CA ALA A 151 -4.54 -17.79 2.65
C ALA A 151 -5.66 -17.53 1.62
N ARG A 152 -6.21 -16.31 1.61
CA ARG A 152 -7.22 -15.86 0.63
C ARG A 152 -6.59 -15.16 -0.57
N GLY A 153 -5.26 -14.99 -0.57
CA GLY A 153 -4.51 -14.31 -1.62
C GLY A 153 -4.41 -12.78 -1.46
N PHE A 154 -4.92 -12.21 -0.35
CA PHE A 154 -4.72 -10.79 -0.08
C PHE A 154 -3.27 -10.51 0.31
N VAL A 155 -2.72 -9.45 -0.26
CA VAL A 155 -1.35 -9.01 0.00
C VAL A 155 -1.37 -7.88 1.03
N TYR A 156 -0.42 -7.94 1.96
CA TYR A 156 -0.21 -6.95 3.02
C TYR A 156 1.21 -6.43 2.96
N ILE A 157 1.38 -5.11 3.02
CA ILE A 157 2.70 -4.49 3.18
C ILE A 157 2.99 -4.34 4.66
N GLU A 158 4.19 -4.70 5.06
CA GLU A 158 4.73 -4.45 6.39
C GLU A 158 5.58 -3.19 6.37
N ASP A 159 6.56 -3.12 5.46
CA ASP A 159 7.41 -1.92 5.32
C ASP A 159 8.20 -1.93 4.00
N ARG A 160 9.08 -0.92 3.83
CA ARG A 160 10.10 -0.92 2.80
C ARG A 160 11.38 -1.58 3.29
N LYS A 161 11.98 -2.42 2.45
CA LYS A 161 13.22 -3.13 2.76
C LYS A 161 14.36 -2.19 3.20
N LYS A 162 14.45 -1.02 2.57
CA LYS A 162 15.48 -0.01 2.88
C LYS A 162 15.21 0.78 4.16
N ASP A 163 13.98 0.82 4.64
CA ASP A 163 13.55 1.60 5.80
C ASP A 163 13.46 0.71 7.06
N MET A 164 13.57 -0.61 6.89
CA MET A 164 13.59 -1.58 7.98
C MET A 164 14.73 -1.29 8.96
N ILE A 165 14.41 -1.26 10.24
CA ILE A 165 15.37 -1.00 11.33
C ILE A 165 15.78 -2.32 11.95
N LEU A 166 17.08 -2.58 12.01
CA LEU A 166 17.63 -3.76 12.66
C LEU A 166 17.99 -3.44 14.11
N VAL A 167 17.28 -4.05 15.07
CA VAL A 167 17.52 -3.86 16.51
C VAL A 167 17.91 -5.21 17.13
N SER A 168 19.16 -5.36 17.53
CA SER A 168 19.67 -6.58 18.17
C SER A 168 19.35 -7.87 17.39
N GLY A 169 19.36 -7.81 16.05
CA GLY A 169 19.04 -8.93 15.16
C GLY A 169 17.54 -9.12 14.86
N PHE A 170 16.67 -8.27 15.40
CA PHE A 170 15.24 -8.27 15.09
C PHE A 170 14.91 -7.19 14.06
N ASN A 171 14.06 -7.55 13.08
CA ASN A 171 13.51 -6.60 12.15
C ASN A 171 12.40 -5.80 12.84
N VAL A 172 12.58 -4.49 12.90
CA VAL A 172 11.56 -3.54 13.36
C VAL A 172 11.08 -2.74 12.15
N TYR A 173 9.80 -2.78 11.92
CA TYR A 173 9.16 -2.10 10.80
C TYR A 173 8.62 -0.74 11.25
N PRO A 174 9.17 0.39 10.76
CA PRO A 174 8.68 1.73 11.07
C PRO A 174 7.17 1.88 10.96
N ASN A 175 6.55 1.40 9.91
CA ASN A 175 5.12 1.48 9.68
C ASN A 175 4.28 0.82 10.80
N GLU A 176 4.76 -0.26 11.42
CA GLU A 176 4.09 -0.91 12.53
C GLU A 176 4.08 -0.02 13.78
N VAL A 177 5.24 0.56 14.12
CA VAL A 177 5.40 1.48 15.25
C VAL A 177 4.54 2.73 15.03
N GLU A 178 4.58 3.31 13.85
CA GLU A 178 3.80 4.47 13.45
C GLU A 178 2.30 4.18 13.48
N GLY A 179 1.89 3.01 12.98
CA GLY A 179 0.50 2.56 12.99
C GLY A 179 -0.10 2.48 14.39
N VAL A 180 0.70 2.10 15.38
CA VAL A 180 0.27 2.09 16.79
C VAL A 180 0.26 3.51 17.36
N ALA A 181 1.32 4.29 17.15
CA ALA A 181 1.46 5.61 17.72
C ALA A 181 0.37 6.60 17.25
N VAL A 182 -0.02 6.52 15.95
CA VAL A 182 -1.06 7.39 15.36
C VAL A 182 -2.47 7.12 15.91
N THR A 183 -2.68 6.00 16.61
CA THR A 183 -3.97 5.73 17.26
C THR A 183 -4.22 6.62 18.49
N HIS A 184 -3.16 7.23 19.05
CA HIS A 184 -3.30 8.13 20.18
C HIS A 184 -3.91 9.47 19.75
N PRO A 185 -5.00 9.97 20.40
CA PRO A 185 -5.73 11.16 19.95
C PRO A 185 -4.92 12.46 19.97
N GLY A 186 -3.80 12.49 20.67
CA GLY A 186 -2.88 13.64 20.70
C GLY A 186 -1.79 13.60 19.64
N VAL A 187 -1.71 12.56 18.80
CA VAL A 187 -0.73 12.41 17.73
C VAL A 187 -1.39 12.76 16.40
N LEU A 188 -0.87 13.78 15.73
CA LEU A 188 -1.32 14.21 14.41
C LEU A 188 -0.58 13.46 13.31
N GLU A 189 0.74 13.38 13.44
CA GLU A 189 1.66 12.70 12.52
C GLU A 189 2.80 12.08 13.32
N VAL A 190 3.38 10.99 12.82
CA VAL A 190 4.49 10.28 13.45
C VAL A 190 5.38 9.68 12.37
N ALA A 191 6.68 9.65 12.62
CA ALA A 191 7.66 8.94 11.81
C ALA A 191 8.66 8.22 12.74
N ALA A 192 8.87 6.94 12.50
CA ALA A 192 9.91 6.15 13.16
C ALA A 192 11.15 6.11 12.26
N VAL A 193 12.30 6.45 12.83
CA VAL A 193 13.57 6.50 12.09
C VAL A 193 14.65 5.75 12.85
N ALA A 194 15.54 5.09 12.10
CA ALA A 194 16.70 4.44 12.67
C ALA A 194 17.69 5.48 13.24
N GLN A 195 18.19 5.22 14.43
CA GLN A 195 19.35 5.92 14.98
C GLN A 195 20.44 4.89 15.26
N PRO A 196 21.67 5.09 14.75
CA PRO A 196 22.80 4.22 15.10
C PRO A 196 23.02 4.19 16.61
N ASP A 197 23.16 2.99 17.19
CA ASP A 197 23.54 2.79 18.59
C ASP A 197 24.84 1.97 18.62
N GLU A 198 25.80 2.37 19.45
CA GLU A 198 27.12 1.74 19.58
C GLU A 198 27.10 0.50 20.50
N ARG A 199 25.95 0.00 20.93
CA ARG A 199 25.81 -1.16 21.83
C ARG A 199 25.59 -2.46 21.09
#